data_0403d54b1c3602c24b09e018f673ac9f
#
_entry.id   0403d54b1c3602c24b09e018f673ac9f
#
_cell.length_a   1.000
_cell.length_b   1.000
_cell.length_c   1.000
_cell.angle_alpha   90.00
_cell.angle_beta   90.00
_cell.angle_gamma   90.00
#
_symmetry.space_group_name_H-M   'P 1'
#
loop_
_entity.id
_entity.type
_entity.pdbx_description
1 polymer ?
#
loop_
_entity_poly.entity_id
_entity_poly.type
_entity_poly.pdbx_seq_one_letter_code
_entity_poly.pdbx_strand_id
1 'polypeptide(L)'
;MTATTKTIINIEKPQTQTLEAVKAFLSWRGRAADPLPSFIEMGKEDSRLVLVLSNKRDAYYVTTARDCSCPAANWHPNQRCKHQRKHFPESEAIHRQSMAETLRQADENLHKMPYQYRRMVQAARDEAEADALLELDPERKPFRPFIEDEARPVRGVA
;
A
#
# COMPACT_ATOMS: atom_id res chain seq x y z
N MET A 1 -38.71 -7.01 20.26
CA MET A 1 -38.05 -5.74 19.88
C MET A 1 -36.93 -6.07 18.93
N THR A 2 -37.13 -5.90 17.62
CA THR A 2 -36.13 -6.17 16.59
C THR A 2 -35.18 -4.99 16.49
N ALA A 3 -33.96 -5.20 16.92
CA ALA A 3 -32.89 -4.20 16.75
C ALA A 3 -32.70 -3.95 15.25
N THR A 4 -33.09 -2.79 14.77
CA THR A 4 -32.84 -2.35 13.41
C THR A 4 -31.33 -2.12 13.25
N THR A 5 -30.63 -3.07 12.68
CA THR A 5 -29.18 -2.96 12.39
C THR A 5 -29.00 -1.90 11.32
N LYS A 6 -28.66 -0.69 11.74
CA LYS A 6 -28.42 0.44 10.84
C LYS A 6 -27.10 0.18 10.11
N THR A 7 -27.16 -0.10 8.81
CA THR A 7 -25.98 -0.22 7.94
C THR A 7 -25.36 1.15 7.77
N ILE A 8 -24.29 1.45 8.49
CA ILE A 8 -23.53 2.68 8.34
C ILE A 8 -22.35 2.38 7.41
N ILE A 9 -22.49 2.78 6.15
CA ILE A 9 -21.41 2.67 5.18
C ILE A 9 -20.60 3.97 5.26
N ASN A 10 -19.45 3.89 5.90
CA ASN A 10 -18.52 5.00 5.96
C ASN A 10 -17.43 4.80 4.89
N ILE A 11 -17.28 5.78 3.98
CA ILE A 11 -16.30 5.75 2.89
C ILE A 11 -14.88 6.00 3.44
N GLU A 12 -14.76 6.82 4.48
CA GLU A 12 -13.45 7.18 5.07
C GLU A 12 -12.86 6.05 5.92
N LYS A 13 -13.73 5.30 6.60
CA LYS A 13 -13.32 4.13 7.40
C LYS A 13 -14.24 2.94 7.07
N PRO A 14 -13.91 2.19 6.01
CA PRO A 14 -14.71 1.07 5.58
C PRO A 14 -14.76 -0.02 6.64
N GLN A 15 -15.99 -0.43 7.01
CA GLN A 15 -16.23 -1.48 8.00
C GLN A 15 -16.87 -2.69 7.33
N THR A 16 -16.47 -3.88 7.76
CA THR A 16 -17.06 -5.14 7.30
C THR A 16 -18.54 -5.18 7.64
N GLN A 17 -19.39 -5.54 6.66
CA GLN A 17 -20.83 -5.62 6.81
C GLN A 17 -21.26 -7.06 7.01
N THR A 18 -22.27 -7.26 7.87
CA THR A 18 -22.89 -8.58 8.05
C THR A 18 -23.76 -8.95 6.85
N LEU A 19 -23.96 -10.24 6.63
CA LEU A 19 -24.85 -10.72 5.56
C LEU A 19 -26.28 -10.21 5.74
N GLU A 20 -26.76 -10.15 6.97
CA GLU A 20 -28.12 -9.68 7.29
C GLU A 20 -28.31 -8.21 6.91
N ALA A 21 -27.32 -7.36 7.22
CA ALA A 21 -27.34 -5.95 6.85
C ALA A 21 -27.38 -5.77 5.32
N VAL A 22 -26.59 -6.58 4.59
CA VAL A 22 -26.55 -6.50 3.12
C VAL A 22 -27.81 -7.09 2.50
N LYS A 23 -28.38 -8.17 3.03
CA LYS A 23 -29.69 -8.72 2.59
C LYS A 23 -30.80 -7.69 2.79
N ALA A 24 -30.86 -7.04 3.94
CA ALA A 24 -31.83 -5.97 4.21
C ALA A 24 -31.69 -4.81 3.23
N PHE A 25 -30.44 -4.41 2.92
CA PHE A 25 -30.17 -3.38 1.93
C PHE A 25 -30.60 -3.78 0.50
N LEU A 26 -30.32 -5.02 0.07
CA LEU A 26 -30.74 -5.53 -1.23
C LEU A 26 -32.27 -5.60 -1.35
N SER A 27 -32.92 -6.10 -0.31
CA SER A 27 -34.41 -6.14 -0.23
C SER A 27 -35.01 -4.74 -0.33
N TRP A 28 -34.47 -3.77 0.39
CA TRP A 28 -34.89 -2.38 0.31
C TRP A 28 -34.75 -1.80 -1.11
N ARG A 29 -33.71 -2.22 -1.86
CA ARG A 29 -33.49 -1.83 -3.25
C ARG A 29 -34.30 -2.66 -4.28
N GLY A 30 -35.13 -3.58 -3.84
CA GLY A 30 -35.91 -4.49 -4.71
C GLY A 30 -35.01 -5.46 -5.49
N ARG A 31 -33.80 -5.76 -5.01
CA ARG A 31 -32.90 -6.75 -5.61
C ARG A 31 -33.00 -8.08 -4.89
N ALA A 32 -32.91 -9.18 -5.64
CA ALA A 32 -32.85 -10.50 -5.07
C ALA A 32 -31.61 -10.66 -4.18
N ALA A 33 -31.81 -11.16 -2.95
CA ALA A 33 -30.73 -11.43 -2.01
C ALA A 33 -30.26 -12.88 -2.03
N ASP A 34 -30.86 -13.71 -2.85
CA ASP A 34 -30.53 -15.13 -3.01
C ASP A 34 -30.56 -15.51 -4.50
N PRO A 35 -29.44 -16.02 -5.06
CA PRO A 35 -28.14 -16.21 -4.42
C PRO A 35 -27.45 -14.87 -4.08
N LEU A 36 -26.68 -14.87 -3.01
CA LEU A 36 -25.90 -13.69 -2.60
C LEU A 36 -24.94 -13.27 -3.72
N PRO A 37 -24.99 -12.01 -4.19
CA PRO A 37 -24.09 -11.53 -5.22
C PRO A 37 -22.63 -11.53 -4.73
N SER A 38 -21.70 -11.89 -5.58
CA SER A 38 -20.27 -11.89 -5.25
C SER A 38 -19.72 -10.49 -5.00
N PHE A 39 -20.34 -9.47 -5.60
CA PHE A 39 -20.03 -8.07 -5.34
C PHE A 39 -21.24 -7.17 -5.62
N ILE A 40 -21.28 -6.01 -4.97
CA ILE A 40 -22.33 -5.01 -5.11
C ILE A 40 -21.65 -3.65 -5.25
N GLU A 41 -21.85 -2.99 -6.38
CA GLU A 41 -21.34 -1.63 -6.59
C GLU A 41 -22.34 -0.58 -6.10
N MET A 42 -21.81 0.43 -5.42
CA MET A 42 -22.59 1.57 -4.90
C MET A 42 -21.81 2.87 -5.10
N GLY A 43 -22.55 3.96 -5.19
CA GLY A 43 -21.98 5.28 -5.45
C GLY A 43 -21.56 5.48 -6.91
N LYS A 44 -21.07 6.68 -7.19
CA LYS A 44 -20.55 7.08 -8.52
C LYS A 44 -19.26 7.84 -8.31
N GLU A 45 -18.33 7.72 -9.26
CA GLU A 45 -17.07 8.47 -9.28
C GLU A 45 -16.36 8.47 -7.92
N ASP A 46 -16.16 9.63 -7.32
CA ASP A 46 -15.41 9.79 -6.07
C ASP A 46 -16.02 9.09 -4.85
N SER A 47 -17.35 8.85 -4.88
CA SER A 47 -18.08 8.12 -3.83
C SER A 47 -18.28 6.63 -4.14
N ARG A 48 -17.61 6.12 -5.18
CA ARG A 48 -17.71 4.69 -5.57
C ARG A 48 -17.15 3.80 -4.49
N LEU A 49 -17.95 2.83 -4.09
CA LEU A 49 -17.53 1.74 -3.21
C LEU A 49 -18.09 0.41 -3.69
N VAL A 50 -17.43 -0.66 -3.34
CA VAL A 50 -17.80 -2.02 -3.72
C VAL A 50 -17.87 -2.88 -2.47
N LEU A 51 -19.02 -3.52 -2.24
CA LEU A 51 -19.16 -4.59 -1.26
C LEU A 51 -18.73 -5.89 -1.92
N VAL A 52 -17.75 -6.57 -1.36
CA VAL A 52 -17.22 -7.83 -1.89
C VAL A 52 -17.51 -8.94 -0.89
N LEU A 53 -18.17 -10.00 -1.33
CA LEU A 53 -18.46 -11.16 -0.49
C LEU A 53 -17.16 -11.85 -0.06
N SER A 54 -17.05 -12.16 1.24
CA SER A 54 -15.92 -12.91 1.79
C SER A 54 -15.83 -14.31 1.16
N ASN A 55 -14.64 -14.89 1.13
CA ASN A 55 -14.46 -16.27 0.64
C ASN A 55 -15.24 -17.30 1.48
N LYS A 56 -15.42 -17.02 2.78
CA LYS A 56 -16.22 -17.85 3.69
C LYS A 56 -17.71 -17.64 3.54
N ARG A 57 -18.13 -16.63 2.77
CA ARG A 57 -19.53 -16.22 2.58
C ARG A 57 -20.24 -15.85 3.88
N ASP A 58 -19.52 -15.32 4.85
CA ASP A 58 -20.01 -14.93 6.17
C ASP A 58 -20.18 -13.41 6.34
N ALA A 59 -19.55 -12.63 5.49
CA ALA A 59 -19.60 -11.18 5.55
C ALA A 59 -19.32 -10.53 4.19
N TYR A 60 -19.55 -9.21 4.08
CA TYR A 60 -19.12 -8.39 2.96
C TYR A 60 -18.04 -7.39 3.39
N TYR A 61 -16.96 -7.35 2.64
CA TYR A 61 -15.92 -6.34 2.81
C TYR A 61 -16.29 -5.08 2.03
N VAL A 62 -16.21 -3.95 2.68
CA VAL A 62 -16.36 -2.64 2.02
C VAL A 62 -15.01 -2.25 1.43
N THR A 63 -14.98 -2.06 0.11
CA THR A 63 -13.78 -1.71 -0.64
C THR A 63 -13.97 -0.37 -1.31
N THR A 64 -13.04 0.54 -1.12
CA THR A 64 -12.96 1.86 -1.77
C THR A 64 -11.65 1.97 -2.55
N ALA A 65 -11.46 3.06 -3.28
CA ALA A 65 -10.19 3.32 -3.96
C ALA A 65 -9.01 3.45 -2.99
N ARG A 66 -9.26 3.93 -1.76
CA ARG A 66 -8.22 4.20 -0.74
C ARG A 66 -8.05 3.04 0.23
N ASP A 67 -9.16 2.47 0.71
CA ASP A 67 -9.17 1.51 1.81
C ASP A 67 -10.03 0.29 1.54
N CYS A 68 -9.81 -0.78 2.32
CA CYS A 68 -10.62 -1.99 2.30
C CYS A 68 -10.73 -2.58 3.70
N SER A 69 -11.92 -3.00 4.10
CA SER A 69 -12.17 -3.64 5.40
C SER A 69 -11.76 -5.12 5.48
N CYS A 70 -11.11 -5.67 4.46
CA CYS A 70 -10.70 -7.08 4.49
C CYS A 70 -9.49 -7.30 5.44
N PRO A 71 -9.32 -8.51 5.99
CA PRO A 71 -8.20 -8.82 6.88
C PRO A 71 -6.83 -8.48 6.27
N ALA A 72 -6.62 -8.75 4.98
CA ALA A 72 -5.34 -8.45 4.33
C ALA A 72 -5.01 -6.95 4.33
N ALA A 73 -6.00 -6.06 4.17
CA ALA A 73 -5.78 -4.63 4.25
C ALA A 73 -5.49 -4.17 5.69
N ASN A 74 -6.12 -4.81 6.68
CA ASN A 74 -5.84 -4.50 8.09
C ASN A 74 -4.43 -4.93 8.54
N TRP A 75 -3.93 -6.06 8.01
CA TRP A 75 -2.59 -6.55 8.31
C TRP A 75 -1.50 -5.76 7.57
N HIS A 76 -1.80 -5.27 6.39
CA HIS A 76 -0.88 -4.54 5.51
C HIS A 76 -1.50 -3.21 5.05
N PRO A 77 -1.63 -2.20 5.93
CA PRO A 77 -2.36 -0.96 5.62
C PRO A 77 -1.73 -0.14 4.49
N ASN A 78 -0.42 -0.32 4.25
CA ASN A 78 0.32 0.38 3.19
C ASN A 78 0.31 -0.35 1.83
N GLN A 79 -0.34 -1.53 1.76
CA GLN A 79 -0.39 -2.32 0.54
C GLN A 79 -1.82 -2.51 0.07
N ARG A 80 -2.03 -2.35 -1.24
CA ARG A 80 -3.33 -2.58 -1.83
C ARG A 80 -3.68 -4.07 -1.83
N CYS A 81 -4.80 -4.41 -1.22
CA CYS A 81 -5.30 -5.77 -1.22
C CYS A 81 -5.83 -6.22 -2.59
N LYS A 82 -6.08 -7.52 -2.76
CA LYS A 82 -6.62 -8.08 -4.02
C LYS A 82 -7.97 -7.46 -4.43
N HIS A 83 -8.81 -7.06 -3.47
CA HIS A 83 -10.11 -6.46 -3.75
C HIS A 83 -9.96 -5.06 -4.36
N GLN A 84 -9.06 -4.23 -3.83
CA GLN A 84 -8.76 -2.92 -4.38
C GLN A 84 -8.18 -3.03 -5.79
N ARG A 85 -7.19 -3.91 -6.01
CA ARG A 85 -6.60 -4.11 -7.35
C ARG A 85 -7.64 -4.54 -8.38
N LYS A 86 -8.58 -5.42 -7.99
CA LYS A 86 -9.62 -5.94 -8.89
C LYS A 86 -10.68 -4.88 -9.25
N HIS A 87 -11.16 -4.12 -8.25
CA HIS A 87 -12.32 -3.25 -8.43
C HIS A 87 -11.96 -1.77 -8.68
N PHE A 88 -10.71 -1.37 -8.38
CA PHE A 88 -10.20 -0.02 -8.56
C PHE A 88 -8.82 0.00 -9.26
N PRO A 89 -8.67 -0.57 -10.46
CA PRO A 89 -7.38 -0.64 -11.17
C PRO A 89 -6.79 0.75 -11.46
N GLU A 90 -7.62 1.75 -11.74
CA GLU A 90 -7.22 3.11 -12.06
C GLU A 90 -6.50 3.80 -10.89
N SER A 91 -6.90 3.48 -9.65
CA SER A 91 -6.24 4.04 -8.47
C SER A 91 -4.79 3.55 -8.30
N GLU A 92 -4.40 2.45 -8.94
CA GLU A 92 -2.99 2.02 -9.02
C GLU A 92 -2.15 2.95 -9.90
N ALA A 93 -2.70 3.39 -11.02
CA ALA A 93 -2.01 4.33 -11.90
C ALA A 93 -1.80 5.67 -11.20
N ILE A 94 -2.83 6.19 -10.53
CA ILE A 94 -2.77 7.42 -9.73
C ILE A 94 -1.76 7.29 -8.59
N HIS A 95 -1.75 6.15 -7.89
CA HIS A 95 -0.79 5.92 -6.80
C HIS A 95 0.65 5.85 -7.31
N ARG A 96 0.91 5.16 -8.44
CA ARG A 96 2.23 5.11 -9.07
C ARG A 96 2.71 6.48 -9.52
N GLN A 97 1.83 7.29 -10.11
CA GLN A 97 2.14 8.67 -10.49
C GLN A 97 2.47 9.54 -9.29
N SER A 98 1.68 9.44 -8.21
CA SER A 98 1.94 10.15 -6.96
C SER A 98 3.25 9.74 -6.30
N MET A 99 3.59 8.46 -6.28
CA MET A 99 4.88 7.96 -5.78
C MET A 99 6.06 8.47 -6.62
N ALA A 100 5.94 8.42 -7.95
CA ALA A 100 6.99 8.91 -8.85
C ALA A 100 7.22 10.41 -8.66
N GLU A 101 6.14 11.20 -8.51
CA GLU A 101 6.22 12.62 -8.25
C GLU A 101 6.86 12.93 -6.90
N THR A 102 6.51 12.18 -5.85
CA THR A 102 7.13 12.32 -4.53
C THR A 102 8.63 12.02 -4.57
N LEU A 103 9.04 10.98 -5.28
CA LEU A 103 10.46 10.65 -5.46
C LEU A 103 11.21 11.73 -6.23
N ARG A 104 10.60 12.28 -7.29
CA ARG A 104 11.18 13.39 -8.05
C ARG A 104 11.36 14.63 -7.18
N GLN A 105 10.36 15.00 -6.40
CA GLN A 105 10.46 16.12 -5.45
C GLN A 105 11.52 15.89 -4.37
N ALA A 106 11.67 14.66 -3.89
CA ALA A 106 12.72 14.31 -2.94
C ALA A 106 14.11 14.50 -3.55
N ASP A 107 14.31 14.09 -4.81
CA ASP A 107 15.57 14.29 -5.52
C ASP A 107 15.88 15.77 -5.78
N GLU A 108 14.88 16.55 -6.20
CA GLU A 108 15.03 18.01 -6.37
C GLU A 108 15.40 18.70 -5.04
N ASN A 109 14.80 18.27 -3.92
CA ASN A 109 15.12 18.80 -2.60
C ASN A 109 16.52 18.38 -2.13
N LEU A 110 16.98 17.17 -2.49
CA LEU A 110 18.33 16.71 -2.19
C LEU A 110 19.40 17.64 -2.80
N HIS A 111 19.17 18.13 -4.02
CA HIS A 111 20.10 19.07 -4.67
C HIS A 111 20.19 20.43 -3.95
N LYS A 112 19.13 20.83 -3.23
CA LYS A 112 19.10 22.07 -2.46
C LYS A 112 19.75 21.95 -1.08
N MET A 113 20.02 20.73 -0.62
CA MET A 113 20.66 20.47 0.68
C MET A 113 22.17 20.78 0.65
N PRO A 114 22.77 21.16 1.80
CA PRO A 114 24.22 21.29 1.94
C PRO A 114 24.94 20.00 1.52
N TYR A 115 26.14 20.16 0.93
CA TYR A 115 26.93 19.05 0.38
C TYR A 115 27.12 17.87 1.33
N GLN A 116 27.39 18.14 2.60
CA GLN A 116 27.57 17.12 3.64
C GLN A 116 26.35 16.20 3.80
N TYR A 117 25.14 16.77 3.79
CA TYR A 117 23.91 15.98 3.89
C TYR A 117 23.62 15.18 2.61
N ARG A 118 23.89 15.75 1.44
CA ARG A 118 23.75 15.03 0.16
C ARG A 118 24.64 13.80 0.14
N ARG A 119 25.88 13.91 0.61
CA ARG A 119 26.81 12.79 0.68
C ARG A 119 26.34 11.69 1.62
N MET A 120 25.77 12.05 2.79
CA MET A 120 25.20 11.08 3.73
C MET A 120 23.99 10.32 3.12
N VAL A 121 23.09 11.04 2.47
CA VAL A 121 21.92 10.42 1.83
C VAL A 121 22.34 9.51 0.68
N GLN A 122 23.33 9.93 -0.11
CA GLN A 122 23.84 9.10 -1.19
C GLN A 122 24.50 7.84 -0.66
N ALA A 123 25.33 7.92 0.36
CA ALA A 123 25.95 6.76 0.99
C ALA A 123 24.93 5.76 1.54
N ALA A 124 23.84 6.24 2.16
CA ALA A 124 22.75 5.39 2.64
C ALA A 124 21.96 4.73 1.49
N ARG A 125 21.80 5.41 0.35
CA ARG A 125 21.18 4.82 -0.85
C ARG A 125 22.05 3.73 -1.46
N ASP A 126 23.34 3.99 -1.58
CA ASP A 126 24.32 3.03 -2.13
C ASP A 126 24.38 1.77 -1.25
N GLU A 127 24.32 1.93 0.08
CA GLU A 127 24.26 0.81 1.03
C GLU A 127 22.96 0.00 0.87
N ALA A 128 21.81 0.67 0.80
CA ALA A 128 20.52 0.00 0.61
C ALA A 128 20.41 -0.72 -0.75
N GLU A 129 21.00 -0.16 -1.82
CA GLU A 129 21.08 -0.80 -3.13
C GLU A 129 22.01 -2.03 -3.09
N ALA A 130 23.13 -1.94 -2.38
CA ALA A 130 24.04 -3.06 -2.19
C ALA A 130 23.38 -4.20 -1.41
N ASP A 131 22.62 -3.91 -0.36
CA ASP A 131 21.87 -4.90 0.41
C ASP A 131 20.78 -5.56 -0.44
N ALA A 132 20.05 -4.79 -1.23
CA ALA A 132 19.03 -5.33 -2.13
C ALA A 132 19.63 -6.25 -3.21
N LEU A 133 20.82 -5.95 -3.71
CA LEU A 133 21.55 -6.80 -4.66
C LEU A 133 22.04 -8.11 -4.02
N LEU A 134 22.42 -8.07 -2.73
CA LEU A 134 22.81 -9.27 -1.97
C LEU A 134 21.61 -10.20 -1.71
N GLU A 135 20.41 -9.65 -1.50
CA GLU A 135 19.19 -10.46 -1.37
C GLU A 135 18.84 -11.18 -2.68
N LEU A 136 19.12 -10.56 -3.84
CA LEU A 136 18.87 -11.17 -5.15
C LEU A 136 19.91 -12.21 -5.57
N ASP A 137 21.16 -12.08 -5.09
CA ASP A 137 22.27 -12.98 -5.38
C ASP A 137 23.13 -13.20 -4.13
N PRO A 138 22.77 -14.15 -3.25
CA PRO A 138 23.45 -14.41 -1.99
C PRO A 138 24.90 -14.91 -2.16
N GLU A 139 25.30 -15.37 -3.35
CA GLU A 139 26.70 -15.75 -3.64
C GLU A 139 27.57 -14.56 -4.03
N ARG A 140 27.00 -13.40 -4.27
CA ARG A 140 27.73 -12.18 -4.60
C ARG A 140 28.46 -11.67 -3.38
N LYS A 141 29.79 -11.69 -3.42
CA LYS A 141 30.60 -11.13 -2.34
C LYS A 141 30.34 -9.63 -2.20
N PRO A 142 30.15 -9.12 -0.96
CA PRO A 142 29.92 -7.71 -0.73
C PRO A 142 31.09 -6.89 -1.33
N PHE A 143 30.75 -5.84 -2.06
CA PHE A 143 31.73 -4.88 -2.56
C PHE A 143 32.40 -4.23 -1.35
N ARG A 144 33.68 -4.52 -1.10
CA ARG A 144 34.48 -3.79 -0.13
C ARG A 144 34.98 -2.51 -0.81
N PRO A 145 34.53 -1.32 -0.38
CA PRO A 145 35.12 -0.09 -0.87
C PRO A 145 36.59 -0.13 -0.57
N PHE A 146 37.40 0.21 -1.56
CA PHE A 146 38.87 0.31 -1.40
C PHE A 146 39.15 1.45 -0.42
N ILE A 147 39.39 1.10 0.86
CA ILE A 147 39.82 2.04 1.86
C ILE A 147 41.31 2.19 1.64
N GLU A 148 41.71 3.30 1.01
CA GLU A 148 43.10 3.74 0.98
C GLU A 148 43.53 4.22 2.38
N ASP A 149 43.63 3.28 3.31
CA ASP A 149 44.23 3.50 4.63
C ASP A 149 45.44 2.59 4.79
N GLU A 150 46.44 2.76 3.91
CA GLU A 150 47.80 2.46 4.26
C GLU A 150 48.54 3.78 4.44
N ALA A 151 48.47 4.32 5.65
CA ALA A 151 49.39 5.30 6.14
C ALA A 151 50.82 4.71 5.98
N ARG A 152 51.52 5.13 4.93
CA ARG A 152 52.95 4.80 4.76
C ARG A 152 53.70 5.28 6.03
N PRO A 153 54.45 4.40 6.68
CA PRO A 153 55.27 4.85 7.79
C PRO A 153 56.28 5.85 7.26
N VAL A 154 56.30 7.06 7.82
CA VAL A 154 57.31 8.07 7.57
C VAL A 154 58.64 7.51 8.04
N ARG A 155 59.52 7.15 7.07
CA ARG A 155 60.89 6.78 7.39
C ARG A 155 61.57 8.00 7.99
N GLY A 156 61.90 7.87 9.27
CA GLY A 156 62.72 8.85 9.97
C GLY A 156 64.07 9.01 9.25
N VAL A 157 64.40 10.28 8.97
CA VAL A 157 65.71 10.68 8.52
C VAL A 157 66.60 10.78 9.80
N ALA A 158 67.63 9.96 9.85
CA ALA A 158 68.75 10.07 10.87
C ALA A 158 69.69 11.18 10.46
#